data_381afbc2171e7f9a48df2f8cb8c7ed25
#
_entry.id   381afbc2171e7f9a48df2f8cb8c7ed25
#
_cell.length_a   1.000
_cell.length_b   1.000
_cell.length_c   1.000
_cell.angle_alpha   90.00
_cell.angle_beta   90.00
_cell.angle_gamma   90.00
#
_symmetry.space_group_name_H-M   'P 1'
#
loop_
_entity.id
_entity.type
_entity.pdbx_description
1 polymer ?
#
loop_
_entity_poly.entity_id
_entity_poly.type
_entity_poly.pdbx_seq_one_letter_code
_entity_poly.pdbx_strand_id
1 'polypeptide(L)'
;MRQSRSTTGLASVFALLVGCASGPRPAPPASGPVTLTADEVRTLVASADARCQLLVSRQERDAGHADAVRAHQAAPRDRSAGLTLASCAQLRADFETDEARVLAITEQGAEAARLASSGPADAEAAYLQAVNLGQYVQAKGLVAIGRLSELVSLLKTASAKPEIDQGGPLRVLGLLYVRAPAWPVGPGDLDAGLDLLKQAAAKYPEHALNHLFYAQALIEADDHAAARRELDQARALCTAERFGDWAARWKKEADELAAKLR
;
A
#
# COMPACT_ATOMS: atom_id res chain seq x y z
N MET A 1 -16.48 -21.94 -55.14
CA MET A 1 -17.75 -21.55 -55.77
C MET A 1 -18.36 -20.43 -54.96
N ARG A 2 -18.29 -19.23 -55.50
CA ARG A 2 -19.32 -18.22 -55.74
C ARG A 2 -20.19 -17.88 -54.53
N GLN A 3 -19.93 -16.72 -53.91
CA GLN A 3 -20.57 -15.39 -54.14
C GLN A 3 -22.06 -15.37 -53.79
N SER A 4 -22.44 -14.49 -52.86
CA SER A 4 -23.37 -13.42 -53.23
C SER A 4 -23.42 -12.31 -52.19
N ARG A 5 -23.24 -11.10 -52.67
CA ARG A 5 -23.45 -9.81 -51.99
C ARG A 5 -24.95 -9.51 -52.01
N SER A 6 -25.42 -8.77 -51.03
CA SER A 6 -26.54 -7.84 -51.24
C SER A 6 -26.44 -6.63 -50.34
N THR A 7 -26.30 -5.51 -51.01
CA THR A 7 -26.44 -4.12 -50.56
C THR A 7 -27.92 -3.71 -50.52
N THR A 8 -28.22 -2.71 -49.76
CA THR A 8 -29.29 -1.67 -49.77
C THR A 8 -29.90 -1.52 -48.41
N GLY A 9 -30.16 -0.36 -47.81
CA GLY A 9 -30.18 0.98 -48.38
C GLY A 9 -30.35 1.99 -47.22
N LEU A 10 -29.93 3.21 -47.50
CA LEU A 10 -30.09 4.41 -46.68
C LEU A 10 -31.53 4.73 -46.35
N ALA A 11 -31.80 5.17 -45.11
CA ALA A 11 -32.90 6.08 -44.82
C ALA A 11 -32.46 7.12 -43.78
N SER A 12 -32.16 8.32 -44.30
CA SER A 12 -32.00 9.54 -43.48
C SER A 12 -33.31 9.93 -42.84
N VAL A 13 -33.28 10.08 -41.51
CA VAL A 13 -34.32 10.84 -40.79
C VAL A 13 -33.63 12.01 -40.10
N PHE A 14 -33.82 13.18 -40.67
CA PHE A 14 -33.49 14.47 -40.06
C PHE A 14 -34.49 14.72 -38.92
N ALA A 15 -34.01 14.66 -37.67
CA ALA A 15 -34.73 15.16 -36.51
C ALA A 15 -34.14 16.52 -36.12
N LEU A 16 -34.96 17.53 -36.32
CA LEU A 16 -34.72 18.92 -35.85
C LEU A 16 -34.64 18.91 -34.32
N LEU A 17 -33.45 19.07 -33.78
CA LEU A 17 -33.23 19.37 -32.35
C LEU A 17 -33.35 20.89 -32.15
N VAL A 18 -34.45 21.28 -31.52
CA VAL A 18 -34.64 22.60 -30.92
C VAL A 18 -33.61 22.75 -29.82
N GLY A 19 -32.62 23.58 -30.05
CA GLY A 19 -31.58 23.90 -29.06
C GLY A 19 -32.17 24.76 -27.94
N CYS A 20 -32.36 24.15 -26.76
CA CYS A 20 -32.40 24.92 -25.52
C CYS A 20 -30.97 25.38 -25.21
N ALA A 21 -30.70 26.67 -25.41
CA ALA A 21 -29.45 27.29 -24.99
C ALA A 21 -29.40 27.26 -23.45
N SER A 22 -28.74 26.26 -22.91
CA SER A 22 -28.30 26.26 -21.51
C SER A 22 -27.16 27.28 -21.39
N GLY A 23 -27.45 28.41 -20.80
CA GLY A 23 -26.40 29.39 -20.45
C GLY A 23 -25.28 28.75 -19.63
N PRO A 24 -24.06 29.28 -19.69
CA PRO A 24 -22.96 28.73 -18.94
C PRO A 24 -23.32 28.70 -17.45
N ARG A 25 -23.28 27.47 -16.87
CA ARG A 25 -23.47 27.27 -15.43
C ARG A 25 -22.38 28.09 -14.74
N PRO A 26 -22.72 29.00 -13.79
CA PRO A 26 -21.70 29.72 -13.05
C PRO A 26 -20.75 28.71 -12.42
N ALA A 27 -19.46 28.90 -12.65
CA ALA A 27 -18.42 28.11 -11.99
C ALA A 27 -18.64 28.24 -10.47
N PRO A 28 -18.54 27.12 -9.70
CA PRO A 28 -18.59 27.22 -8.26
C PRO A 28 -17.50 28.22 -7.82
N PRO A 29 -17.77 29.06 -6.80
CA PRO A 29 -16.79 30.01 -6.34
C PRO A 29 -15.51 29.23 -6.04
N ALA A 30 -14.39 29.66 -6.61
CA ALA A 30 -13.08 29.14 -6.27
C ALA A 30 -12.90 29.39 -4.76
N SER A 31 -13.10 28.36 -3.96
CA SER A 31 -12.71 28.40 -2.55
C SER A 31 -11.21 28.62 -2.56
N GLY A 32 -10.78 29.82 -2.17
CA GLY A 32 -9.36 30.12 -1.98
C GLY A 32 -8.75 29.07 -1.06
N PRO A 33 -7.42 28.94 -1.02
CA PRO A 33 -6.77 27.95 -0.19
C PRO A 33 -7.28 28.11 1.25
N VAL A 34 -7.91 27.07 1.79
CA VAL A 34 -8.38 27.05 3.18
C VAL A 34 -7.11 27.04 4.03
N THR A 35 -6.76 28.20 4.58
CA THR A 35 -5.61 28.34 5.47
C THR A 35 -6.03 27.85 6.84
N LEU A 36 -5.60 26.65 7.22
CA LEU A 36 -5.82 26.10 8.56
C LEU A 36 -4.79 26.68 9.53
N THR A 37 -5.21 26.92 10.75
CA THR A 37 -4.32 27.25 11.86
C THR A 37 -3.51 26.02 12.28
N ALA A 38 -2.41 26.22 12.99
CA ALA A 38 -1.60 25.12 13.52
C ALA A 38 -2.42 24.20 14.46
N ASP A 39 -3.38 24.76 15.21
CA ASP A 39 -4.26 23.99 16.10
C ASP A 39 -5.25 23.11 15.31
N GLU A 40 -5.81 23.63 14.24
CA GLU A 40 -6.69 22.86 13.35
C GLU A 40 -5.92 21.73 12.65
N VAL A 41 -4.68 21.99 12.21
CA VAL A 41 -3.81 20.93 11.65
C VAL A 41 -3.56 19.83 12.69
N ARG A 42 -3.18 20.19 13.93
CA ARG A 42 -2.99 19.21 15.00
C ARG A 42 -4.26 18.40 15.31
N THR A 43 -5.40 19.03 15.29
CA THR A 43 -6.70 18.36 15.50
C THR A 43 -7.00 17.36 14.39
N LEU A 44 -6.74 17.71 13.14
CA LEU A 44 -6.90 16.80 12.00
C LEU A 44 -5.92 15.62 12.06
N VAL A 45 -4.66 15.87 12.41
CA VAL A 45 -3.65 14.81 12.62
C VAL A 45 -4.12 13.84 13.70
N ALA A 46 -4.51 14.33 14.87
CA ALA A 46 -5.00 13.48 15.97
C ALA A 46 -6.26 12.68 15.57
N SER A 47 -7.18 13.30 14.83
CA SER A 47 -8.36 12.62 14.29
C SER A 47 -8.00 11.51 13.32
N ALA A 48 -7.05 11.77 12.42
CA ALA A 48 -6.58 10.80 11.45
C ALA A 48 -5.84 9.62 12.11
N ASP A 49 -4.93 9.90 13.05
CA ASP A 49 -4.20 8.88 13.80
C ASP A 49 -5.12 7.94 14.57
N ALA A 50 -6.18 8.49 15.18
CA ALA A 50 -7.18 7.67 15.89
C ALA A 50 -7.98 6.77 14.95
N ARG A 51 -8.21 7.18 13.71
CA ARG A 51 -9.02 6.47 12.71
C ARG A 51 -8.22 5.55 11.80
N CYS A 52 -6.98 5.88 11.51
CA CYS A 52 -6.12 5.06 10.65
C CYS A 52 -5.44 3.94 11.48
N GLN A 53 -6.26 3.05 12.02
CA GLN A 53 -5.83 1.91 12.82
C GLN A 53 -6.39 0.60 12.27
N LEU A 54 -5.71 -0.51 12.52
CA LEU A 54 -6.11 -1.83 12.00
C LEU A 54 -7.50 -2.27 12.46
N LEU A 55 -7.87 -1.96 13.71
CA LEU A 55 -9.13 -2.40 14.32
C LEU A 55 -10.31 -1.45 14.07
N VAL A 56 -10.08 -0.36 13.35
CA VAL A 56 -11.11 0.63 13.01
C VAL A 56 -11.81 0.23 11.70
N SER A 57 -13.09 0.57 11.56
CA SER A 57 -13.87 0.26 10.37
C SER A 57 -13.29 0.93 9.11
N ARG A 58 -13.52 0.31 7.94
CA ARG A 58 -13.08 0.89 6.65
C ARG A 58 -13.60 2.31 6.45
N GLN A 59 -14.87 2.56 6.78
CA GLN A 59 -15.48 3.89 6.64
C GLN A 59 -14.75 4.94 7.49
N GLU A 60 -14.38 4.60 8.71
CA GLU A 60 -13.64 5.50 9.59
C GLU A 60 -12.20 5.70 9.12
N ARG A 61 -11.54 4.65 8.60
CA ARG A 61 -10.22 4.79 7.96
C ARG A 61 -10.26 5.71 6.74
N ASP A 62 -11.31 5.64 5.91
CA ASP A 62 -11.49 6.55 4.78
C ASP A 62 -11.66 8.00 5.25
N ALA A 63 -12.42 8.22 6.33
CA ALA A 63 -12.55 9.55 6.95
C ALA A 63 -11.22 10.03 7.55
N GLY A 64 -10.48 9.16 8.23
CA GLY A 64 -9.15 9.45 8.76
C GLY A 64 -8.16 9.84 7.66
N HIS A 65 -8.16 9.10 6.54
CA HIS A 65 -7.33 9.47 5.40
C HIS A 65 -7.70 10.85 4.82
N ALA A 66 -8.99 11.18 4.74
CA ALA A 66 -9.43 12.50 4.29
C ALA A 66 -8.95 13.63 5.24
N ASP A 67 -9.00 13.41 6.55
CA ASP A 67 -8.47 14.34 7.55
C ASP A 67 -6.95 14.50 7.41
N ALA A 68 -6.20 13.40 7.21
CA ALA A 68 -4.76 13.42 7.00
C ALA A 68 -4.37 14.18 5.72
N VAL A 69 -5.12 14.00 4.63
CA VAL A 69 -4.91 14.76 3.38
C VAL A 69 -5.08 16.26 3.62
N ARG A 70 -6.13 16.66 4.32
CA ARG A 70 -6.39 18.08 4.65
C ARG A 70 -5.28 18.68 5.53
N ALA A 71 -4.84 17.94 6.54
CA ALA A 71 -3.75 18.36 7.43
C ALA A 71 -2.45 18.58 6.63
N HIS A 72 -2.08 17.58 5.81
CA HIS A 72 -0.86 17.66 5.00
C HIS A 72 -0.93 18.75 3.92
N GLN A 73 -2.07 18.97 3.28
CA GLN A 73 -2.25 20.07 2.31
C GLN A 73 -2.07 21.46 2.96
N ALA A 74 -2.53 21.62 4.20
CA ALA A 74 -2.37 22.87 4.96
C ALA A 74 -0.94 23.08 5.48
N ALA A 75 -0.24 21.97 5.81
CA ALA A 75 1.11 22.00 6.36
C ALA A 75 2.01 20.91 5.73
N PRO A 76 2.43 21.07 4.45
CA PRO A 76 3.13 20.01 3.71
C PRO A 76 4.49 19.60 4.28
N ARG A 77 5.11 20.44 5.11
CA ARG A 77 6.39 20.17 5.78
C ARG A 77 6.25 19.85 7.26
N ASP A 78 5.03 19.81 7.77
CA ASP A 78 4.79 19.34 9.12
C ASP A 78 5.01 17.82 9.17
N ARG A 79 5.94 17.41 10.05
CA ARG A 79 6.35 16.00 10.15
C ARG A 79 5.15 15.11 10.50
N SER A 80 4.39 15.50 11.51
CA SER A 80 3.26 14.70 11.98
C SER A 80 2.21 14.53 10.90
N ALA A 81 1.83 15.63 10.22
CA ALA A 81 0.86 15.60 9.13
C ALA A 81 1.32 14.69 7.97
N GLY A 82 2.61 14.72 7.62
CA GLY A 82 3.16 13.88 6.55
C GLY A 82 3.23 12.41 6.91
N LEU A 83 3.70 12.05 8.11
CA LEU A 83 3.77 10.67 8.56
C LEU A 83 2.37 10.06 8.75
N THR A 84 1.44 10.83 9.34
CA THR A 84 0.04 10.40 9.49
C THR A 84 -0.61 10.15 8.13
N LEU A 85 -0.40 11.03 7.13
CA LEU A 85 -0.92 10.79 5.79
C LEU A 85 -0.32 9.51 5.18
N ALA A 86 0.98 9.31 5.29
CA ALA A 86 1.63 8.11 4.76
C ALA A 86 1.12 6.82 5.43
N SER A 87 0.89 6.85 6.75
CA SER A 87 0.30 5.73 7.49
C SER A 87 -1.14 5.45 7.06
N CYS A 88 -1.98 6.48 6.95
CA CYS A 88 -3.36 6.33 6.48
C CYS A 88 -3.43 5.82 5.02
N ALA A 89 -2.55 6.29 4.16
CA ALA A 89 -2.51 5.93 2.74
C ALA A 89 -2.24 4.43 2.54
N GLN A 90 -1.25 3.87 3.24
CA GLN A 90 -0.95 2.43 3.12
C GLN A 90 -2.13 1.56 3.55
N LEU A 91 -2.79 1.89 4.69
CA LEU A 91 -3.93 1.13 5.19
C LEU A 91 -5.15 1.21 4.27
N ARG A 92 -5.35 2.37 3.64
CA ARG A 92 -6.43 2.56 2.68
C ARG A 92 -6.18 1.83 1.37
N ALA A 93 -4.95 1.88 0.84
CA ALA A 93 -4.57 1.23 -0.41
C ALA A 93 -4.75 -0.29 -0.37
N ASP A 94 -4.59 -0.92 0.80
CA ASP A 94 -4.77 -2.38 0.98
C ASP A 94 -6.17 -2.89 0.59
N PHE A 95 -7.21 -2.05 0.67
CA PHE A 95 -8.60 -2.39 0.36
C PHE A 95 -9.15 -1.66 -0.85
N GLU A 96 -8.35 -0.84 -1.53
CA GLU A 96 -8.75 -0.23 -2.80
C GLU A 96 -8.60 -1.25 -3.94
N THR A 97 -9.57 -1.28 -4.83
CA THR A 97 -9.61 -2.21 -5.97
C THR A 97 -9.39 -1.51 -7.32
N ASP A 98 -9.55 -0.20 -7.35
CA ASP A 98 -9.28 0.61 -8.54
C ASP A 98 -7.78 0.92 -8.61
N GLU A 99 -7.10 0.39 -9.63
CA GLU A 99 -5.65 0.55 -9.81
C GLU A 99 -5.22 2.03 -9.85
N ALA A 100 -5.95 2.88 -10.55
CA ALA A 100 -5.60 4.29 -10.64
C ALA A 100 -5.67 4.99 -9.27
N ARG A 101 -6.64 4.59 -8.43
CA ARG A 101 -6.75 5.08 -7.06
C ARG A 101 -5.66 4.52 -6.15
N VAL A 102 -5.32 3.23 -6.27
CA VAL A 102 -4.16 2.66 -5.55
C VAL A 102 -2.91 3.45 -5.86
N LEU A 103 -2.61 3.67 -7.14
CA LEU A 103 -1.45 4.45 -7.56
C LEU A 103 -1.45 5.86 -6.99
N ALA A 104 -2.57 6.57 -7.06
CA ALA A 104 -2.68 7.94 -6.55
C ALA A 104 -2.50 8.02 -5.02
N ILE A 105 -3.14 7.12 -4.26
CA ILE A 105 -3.07 7.08 -2.80
C ILE A 105 -1.64 6.76 -2.36
N THR A 106 -1.02 5.75 -2.95
CA THR A 106 0.31 5.28 -2.55
C THR A 106 1.42 6.26 -2.96
N GLU A 107 1.30 6.91 -4.13
CA GLU A 107 2.21 7.97 -4.53
C GLU A 107 2.13 9.17 -3.58
N GLN A 108 0.92 9.59 -3.22
CA GLN A 108 0.70 10.65 -2.24
C GLN A 108 1.28 10.30 -0.87
N GLY A 109 1.08 9.06 -0.38
CA GLY A 109 1.64 8.59 0.88
C GLY A 109 3.17 8.55 0.88
N ALA A 110 3.77 8.06 -0.20
CA ALA A 110 5.22 8.02 -0.34
C ALA A 110 5.85 9.43 -0.36
N GLU A 111 5.23 10.37 -1.08
CA GLU A 111 5.69 11.75 -1.13
C GLU A 111 5.52 12.46 0.22
N ALA A 112 4.40 12.24 0.92
CA ALA A 112 4.16 12.80 2.24
C ALA A 112 5.23 12.34 3.25
N ALA A 113 5.57 11.03 3.28
CA ALA A 113 6.65 10.51 4.12
C ALA A 113 8.01 11.11 3.76
N ARG A 114 8.31 11.27 2.46
CA ARG A 114 9.55 11.88 1.98
C ARG A 114 9.70 13.33 2.47
N LEU A 115 8.62 14.12 2.37
CA LEU A 115 8.61 15.52 2.83
C LEU A 115 8.68 15.66 4.35
N ALA A 116 8.14 14.68 5.08
CA ALA A 116 8.14 14.61 6.55
C ALA A 116 9.49 14.17 7.13
N SER A 117 10.38 13.62 6.30
CA SER A 117 11.68 13.09 6.77
C SER A 117 12.53 14.19 7.42
N SER A 118 13.05 13.88 8.61
CA SER A 118 13.99 14.73 9.34
C SER A 118 15.44 14.62 8.86
N GLY A 119 15.69 13.73 7.89
CA GLY A 119 17.01 13.52 7.31
C GLY A 119 17.24 12.07 6.82
N PRO A 120 18.43 11.78 6.29
CA PRO A 120 18.71 10.50 5.62
C PRO A 120 18.70 9.27 6.54
N ALA A 121 18.75 9.46 7.85
CA ALA A 121 18.71 8.38 8.86
C ALA A 121 17.33 8.25 9.53
N ASP A 122 16.29 8.91 9.00
CA ASP A 122 14.94 8.85 9.55
C ASP A 122 14.27 7.52 9.20
N ALA A 123 14.41 6.55 10.10
CA ALA A 123 13.91 5.19 9.90
C ALA A 123 12.38 5.11 9.76
N GLU A 124 11.63 5.96 10.48
CA GLU A 124 10.16 5.96 10.44
C GLU A 124 9.65 6.51 9.10
N ALA A 125 10.16 7.67 8.68
CA ALA A 125 9.81 8.24 7.39
C ALA A 125 10.22 7.30 6.24
N ALA A 126 11.42 6.71 6.32
CA ALA A 126 11.91 5.75 5.34
C ALA A 126 11.03 4.50 5.26
N TYR A 127 10.55 3.98 6.39
CA TYR A 127 9.63 2.84 6.42
C TYR A 127 8.30 3.17 5.74
N LEU A 128 7.66 4.26 6.14
CA LEU A 128 6.36 4.66 5.58
C LEU A 128 6.47 5.01 4.08
N GLN A 129 7.57 5.67 3.67
CA GLN A 129 7.84 5.90 2.26
C GLN A 129 8.00 4.58 1.50
N ALA A 130 8.75 3.62 2.06
CA ALA A 130 9.01 2.33 1.43
C ALA A 130 7.74 1.49 1.29
N VAL A 131 6.87 1.43 2.30
CA VAL A 131 5.63 0.64 2.23
C VAL A 131 4.69 1.20 1.15
N ASN A 132 4.47 2.51 1.13
CA ASN A 132 3.66 3.15 0.09
C ASN A 132 4.26 2.96 -1.30
N LEU A 133 5.58 3.15 -1.46
CA LEU A 133 6.28 2.90 -2.72
C LEU A 133 6.20 1.43 -3.14
N GLY A 134 6.27 0.49 -2.20
CA GLY A 134 6.12 -0.94 -2.47
C GLY A 134 4.74 -1.28 -3.02
N GLN A 135 3.67 -0.75 -2.43
CA GLN A 135 2.31 -0.91 -2.94
C GLN A 135 2.15 -0.27 -4.34
N TYR A 136 2.75 0.91 -4.56
CA TYR A 136 2.80 1.54 -5.89
C TYR A 136 3.50 0.65 -6.92
N VAL A 137 4.68 0.12 -6.60
CA VAL A 137 5.45 -0.79 -7.49
C VAL A 137 4.65 -2.05 -7.77
N GLN A 138 3.98 -2.62 -6.78
CA GLN A 138 3.14 -3.80 -6.94
C GLN A 138 1.96 -3.53 -7.89
N ALA A 139 1.28 -2.42 -7.75
CA ALA A 139 0.17 -2.04 -8.62
C ALA A 139 0.63 -1.71 -10.05
N LYS A 140 1.76 -1.01 -10.20
CA LYS A 140 2.31 -0.60 -11.49
C LYS A 140 3.01 -1.74 -12.25
N GLY A 141 3.41 -2.78 -11.57
CA GLY A 141 4.09 -3.95 -12.14
C GLY A 141 5.46 -3.63 -12.73
N LEU A 142 5.83 -4.32 -13.81
CA LEU A 142 7.16 -4.24 -14.43
C LEU A 142 7.63 -2.83 -14.83
N VAL A 143 6.69 -1.92 -15.08
CA VAL A 143 7.02 -0.52 -15.44
C VAL A 143 7.72 0.20 -14.30
N ALA A 144 7.49 -0.20 -13.05
CA ALA A 144 8.09 0.41 -11.87
C ALA A 144 9.33 -0.33 -11.35
N ILE A 145 9.87 -1.31 -12.08
CA ILE A 145 11.03 -2.12 -11.64
C ILE A 145 12.26 -1.26 -11.33
N GLY A 146 12.42 -0.12 -12.02
CA GLY A 146 13.49 0.84 -11.76
C GLY A 146 13.45 1.48 -10.36
N ARG A 147 12.32 1.38 -9.63
CA ARG A 147 12.19 1.89 -8.26
C ARG A 147 12.68 0.91 -7.19
N LEU A 148 13.02 -0.33 -7.54
CA LEU A 148 13.45 -1.35 -6.57
C LEU A 148 14.72 -0.96 -5.80
N SER A 149 15.67 -0.28 -6.44
CA SER A 149 16.89 0.21 -5.76
C SER A 149 16.60 1.25 -4.69
N GLU A 150 15.66 2.16 -4.96
CA GLU A 150 15.17 3.14 -3.99
C GLU A 150 14.48 2.44 -2.81
N LEU A 151 13.62 1.47 -3.10
CA LEU A 151 12.93 0.66 -2.10
C LEU A 151 13.92 -0.04 -1.16
N VAL A 152 14.95 -0.69 -1.71
CA VAL A 152 16.02 -1.32 -0.91
C VAL A 152 16.72 -0.30 -0.02
N SER A 153 17.05 0.88 -0.55
CA SER A 153 17.75 1.92 0.22
C SER A 153 16.90 2.40 1.41
N LEU A 154 15.61 2.68 1.18
CA LEU A 154 14.68 3.10 2.21
C LEU A 154 14.50 2.02 3.29
N LEU A 155 14.32 0.77 2.88
CA LEU A 155 14.14 -0.34 3.82
C LEU A 155 15.40 -0.65 4.63
N LYS A 156 16.59 -0.50 4.06
CA LYS A 156 17.85 -0.57 4.81
C LYS A 156 17.95 0.54 5.86
N THR A 157 17.56 1.77 5.52
CA THR A 157 17.46 2.86 6.50
C THR A 157 16.46 2.54 7.60
N ALA A 158 15.29 2.06 7.24
CA ALA A 158 14.24 1.67 8.18
C ALA A 158 14.68 0.52 9.11
N SER A 159 15.50 -0.41 8.63
CA SER A 159 15.99 -1.56 9.40
C SER A 159 16.90 -1.19 10.58
N ALA A 160 17.33 0.06 10.68
CA ALA A 160 17.98 0.57 11.89
C ALA A 160 17.03 0.59 13.11
N LYS A 161 15.69 0.58 12.87
CA LYS A 161 14.66 0.49 13.90
C LYS A 161 13.69 -0.67 13.58
N PRO A 162 14.12 -1.92 13.79
CA PRO A 162 13.32 -3.09 13.41
C PRO A 162 12.03 -3.24 14.22
N GLU A 163 11.88 -2.53 15.34
CA GLU A 163 10.68 -2.51 16.15
C GLU A 163 9.49 -1.81 15.47
N ILE A 164 9.72 -0.97 14.47
CA ILE A 164 8.65 -0.33 13.70
C ILE A 164 7.75 -1.42 13.12
N ASP A 165 6.46 -1.29 13.34
CA ASP A 165 5.44 -2.24 12.89
C ASP A 165 5.80 -3.71 13.22
N GLN A 166 6.34 -3.92 14.41
CA GLN A 166 6.69 -5.26 14.92
C GLN A 166 7.47 -6.10 13.89
N GLY A 167 8.59 -5.60 13.44
CA GLY A 167 9.44 -6.26 12.46
C GLY A 167 9.20 -5.83 11.02
N GLY A 168 8.37 -4.81 10.81
CA GLY A 168 7.99 -4.33 9.49
C GLY A 168 9.15 -4.08 8.52
N PRO A 169 10.20 -3.32 8.90
CA PRO A 169 11.35 -3.11 8.05
C PRO A 169 12.06 -4.39 7.60
N LEU A 170 12.26 -5.34 8.52
CA LEU A 170 12.88 -6.63 8.21
C LEU A 170 11.97 -7.46 7.31
N ARG A 171 10.68 -7.50 7.64
CA ARG A 171 9.66 -8.25 6.90
C ARG A 171 9.55 -7.77 5.46
N VAL A 172 9.45 -6.45 5.24
CA VAL A 172 9.26 -5.89 3.89
C VAL A 172 10.53 -6.01 3.06
N LEU A 173 11.72 -5.76 3.66
CA LEU A 173 12.99 -5.93 2.96
C LEU A 173 13.24 -7.40 2.60
N GLY A 174 12.98 -8.31 3.54
CA GLY A 174 13.12 -9.73 3.30
C GLY A 174 12.21 -10.22 2.17
N LEU A 175 10.93 -9.85 2.19
CA LEU A 175 10.00 -10.20 1.12
C LEU A 175 10.41 -9.61 -0.23
N LEU A 176 10.94 -8.38 -0.24
CA LEU A 176 11.45 -7.75 -1.45
C LEU A 176 12.59 -8.57 -2.06
N TYR A 177 13.56 -9.01 -1.23
CA TYR A 177 14.66 -9.85 -1.70
C TYR A 177 14.21 -11.22 -2.23
N VAL A 178 13.19 -11.81 -1.65
CA VAL A 178 12.61 -13.08 -2.13
C VAL A 178 11.91 -12.91 -3.48
N ARG A 179 11.17 -11.81 -3.67
CA ARG A 179 10.31 -11.62 -4.85
C ARG A 179 10.95 -10.87 -6.01
N ALA A 180 11.97 -10.06 -5.75
CA ALA A 180 12.63 -9.30 -6.79
C ALA A 180 13.46 -10.20 -7.72
N PRO A 181 13.61 -9.84 -9.00
CA PRO A 181 14.57 -10.53 -9.87
C PRO A 181 15.98 -10.47 -9.26
N ALA A 182 16.73 -11.56 -9.44
CA ALA A 182 18.12 -11.61 -9.02
C ALA A 182 19.03 -10.69 -9.84
N TRP A 183 20.22 -10.41 -9.30
CA TRP A 183 21.25 -9.68 -10.03
C TRP A 183 21.58 -10.36 -11.39
N PRO A 184 21.82 -9.65 -12.51
CA PRO A 184 21.97 -8.18 -12.61
C PRO A 184 20.67 -7.40 -12.86
N VAL A 185 19.52 -8.06 -12.92
CA VAL A 185 18.24 -7.43 -13.29
C VAL A 185 17.64 -6.67 -12.11
N GLY A 186 17.78 -7.20 -10.90
CA GLY A 186 17.21 -6.63 -9.70
C GLY A 186 17.99 -6.97 -8.44
N PRO A 187 17.47 -6.57 -7.27
CA PRO A 187 18.13 -6.76 -5.98
C PRO A 187 17.81 -8.11 -5.32
N GLY A 188 17.16 -9.05 -6.01
CA GLY A 188 16.73 -10.32 -5.44
C GLY A 188 17.89 -11.14 -4.87
N ASP A 189 17.69 -11.65 -3.65
CA ASP A 189 18.64 -12.47 -2.89
C ASP A 189 17.83 -13.35 -1.91
N LEU A 190 17.60 -14.59 -2.28
CA LEU A 190 16.77 -15.51 -1.50
C LEU A 190 17.35 -15.76 -0.11
N ASP A 191 18.67 -15.95 0.01
CA ASP A 191 19.31 -16.24 1.28
C ASP A 191 19.21 -15.05 2.23
N ALA A 192 19.52 -13.84 1.75
CA ALA A 192 19.35 -12.61 2.54
C ALA A 192 17.88 -12.37 2.90
N GLY A 193 16.95 -12.68 2.01
CA GLY A 193 15.50 -12.62 2.27
C GLY A 193 15.06 -13.56 3.38
N LEU A 194 15.49 -14.83 3.32
CA LEU A 194 15.23 -15.84 4.34
C LEU A 194 15.75 -15.41 5.72
N ASP A 195 16.98 -14.91 5.79
CA ASP A 195 17.57 -14.48 7.05
C ASP A 195 16.80 -13.32 7.69
N LEU A 196 16.39 -12.32 6.90
CA LEU A 196 15.62 -11.19 7.40
C LEU A 196 14.21 -11.61 7.88
N LEU A 197 13.53 -12.47 7.13
CA LEU A 197 12.19 -12.95 7.48
C LEU A 197 12.23 -13.86 8.71
N LYS A 198 13.23 -14.73 8.83
CA LYS A 198 13.49 -15.51 10.02
C LYS A 198 13.72 -14.63 11.25
N GLN A 199 14.52 -13.57 11.12
CA GLN A 199 14.73 -12.61 12.21
C GLN A 199 13.43 -11.90 12.61
N ALA A 200 12.61 -11.48 11.64
CA ALA A 200 11.32 -10.84 11.91
C ALA A 200 10.37 -11.78 12.68
N ALA A 201 10.23 -13.04 12.23
CA ALA A 201 9.39 -14.04 12.87
C ALA A 201 9.89 -14.39 14.29
N ALA A 202 11.21 -14.56 14.47
CA ALA A 202 11.78 -14.91 15.76
C ALA A 202 11.70 -13.76 16.78
N LYS A 203 11.93 -12.52 16.34
CA LYS A 203 11.99 -11.34 17.23
C LYS A 203 10.59 -10.77 17.55
N TYR A 204 9.66 -10.92 16.64
CA TYR A 204 8.28 -10.43 16.75
C TYR A 204 7.27 -11.55 16.41
N PRO A 205 7.23 -12.63 17.22
CA PRO A 205 6.48 -13.85 16.90
C PRO A 205 4.97 -13.66 16.96
N GLU A 206 4.50 -12.55 17.51
CA GLU A 206 3.07 -12.28 17.64
C GLU A 206 2.46 -11.60 16.42
N HIS A 207 3.25 -11.24 15.41
CA HIS A 207 2.74 -10.59 14.20
C HIS A 207 2.57 -11.60 13.06
N ALA A 208 1.32 -11.85 12.66
CA ALA A 208 0.97 -12.88 11.67
C ALA A 208 1.71 -12.78 10.33
N LEU A 209 1.95 -11.55 9.82
CA LEU A 209 2.66 -11.35 8.56
C LEU A 209 4.14 -11.77 8.64
N ASN A 210 4.77 -11.75 9.81
CA ASN A 210 6.14 -12.22 9.92
C ASN A 210 6.24 -13.70 9.59
N HIS A 211 5.31 -14.50 10.10
CA HIS A 211 5.22 -15.93 9.80
C HIS A 211 4.77 -16.20 8.37
N LEU A 212 3.78 -15.44 7.88
CA LEU A 212 3.25 -15.60 6.52
C LEU A 212 4.33 -15.35 5.46
N PHE A 213 5.11 -14.26 5.59
CA PHE A 213 6.16 -13.92 4.63
C PHE A 213 7.38 -14.83 4.78
N TYR A 214 7.69 -15.27 6.00
CA TYR A 214 8.74 -16.27 6.19
C TYR A 214 8.36 -17.62 5.56
N ALA A 215 7.09 -18.02 5.67
CA ALA A 215 6.60 -19.20 4.97
C ALA A 215 6.72 -19.10 3.44
N GLN A 216 6.44 -17.92 2.86
CA GLN A 216 6.65 -17.69 1.43
C GLN A 216 8.11 -17.89 1.02
N ALA A 217 9.06 -17.35 1.78
CA ALA A 217 10.47 -17.53 1.50
C ALA A 217 10.92 -18.99 1.63
N LEU A 218 10.39 -19.72 2.62
CA LEU A 218 10.67 -21.14 2.80
C LEU A 218 10.12 -21.99 1.64
N ILE A 219 8.97 -21.60 1.06
CA ILE A 219 8.42 -22.24 -0.15
C ILE A 219 9.37 -22.04 -1.33
N GLU A 220 9.87 -20.83 -1.53
CA GLU A 220 10.83 -20.53 -2.61
C GLU A 220 12.18 -21.26 -2.41
N ALA A 221 12.50 -21.63 -1.17
CA ALA A 221 13.69 -22.40 -0.81
C ALA A 221 13.44 -23.92 -0.76
N ASP A 222 12.27 -24.40 -1.20
CA ASP A 222 11.84 -25.81 -1.16
C ASP A 222 11.78 -26.44 0.24
N ASP A 223 11.86 -25.65 1.34
CA ASP A 223 11.65 -26.15 2.72
C ASP A 223 10.16 -26.16 3.07
N HIS A 224 9.44 -27.05 2.42
CA HIS A 224 7.99 -27.20 2.59
C HIS A 224 7.58 -27.60 4.01
N ALA A 225 8.44 -28.30 4.75
CA ALA A 225 8.15 -28.73 6.12
C ALA A 225 8.18 -27.52 7.09
N ALA A 226 9.19 -26.66 6.97
CA ALA A 226 9.24 -25.42 7.75
C ALA A 226 8.13 -24.45 7.31
N ALA A 227 7.86 -24.32 6.01
CA ALA A 227 6.80 -23.46 5.49
C ALA A 227 5.43 -23.79 6.07
N ARG A 228 5.09 -25.08 6.18
CA ARG A 228 3.81 -25.50 6.80
C ARG A 228 3.71 -25.04 8.25
N ARG A 229 4.76 -25.19 9.05
CA ARG A 229 4.76 -24.73 10.45
C ARG A 229 4.52 -23.23 10.57
N GLU A 230 5.19 -22.44 9.73
CA GLU A 230 5.02 -20.99 9.72
C GLU A 230 3.62 -20.57 9.24
N LEU A 231 3.04 -21.26 8.25
CA LEU A 231 1.66 -21.03 7.81
C LEU A 231 0.65 -21.36 8.90
N ASP A 232 0.84 -22.45 9.66
CA ASP A 232 -0.03 -22.80 10.76
C ASP A 232 0.04 -21.74 11.88
N GLN A 233 1.24 -21.23 12.17
CA GLN A 233 1.44 -20.13 13.12
C GLN A 233 0.76 -18.83 12.63
N ALA A 234 0.95 -18.48 11.37
CA ALA A 234 0.28 -17.30 10.79
C ALA A 234 -1.25 -17.39 10.90
N ARG A 235 -1.83 -18.54 10.60
CA ARG A 235 -3.28 -18.80 10.72
C ARG A 235 -3.78 -18.66 12.14
N ALA A 236 -3.06 -19.21 13.11
CA ALA A 236 -3.43 -19.12 14.52
C ALA A 236 -3.46 -17.67 15.03
N LEU A 237 -2.55 -16.84 14.52
CA LEU A 237 -2.44 -15.43 14.88
C LEU A 237 -3.47 -14.54 14.15
N CYS A 238 -3.96 -14.95 12.96
CA CYS A 238 -4.91 -14.16 12.15
C CYS A 238 -6.31 -14.17 12.76
N THR A 239 -6.53 -13.38 13.80
CA THR A 239 -7.85 -13.19 14.42
C THR A 239 -8.35 -11.75 14.24
N ALA A 240 -9.69 -11.57 14.17
CA ALA A 240 -10.29 -10.25 13.99
C ALA A 240 -9.98 -9.30 15.15
N GLU A 241 -9.83 -9.83 16.36
CA GLU A 241 -9.48 -9.07 17.56
C GLU A 241 -8.07 -8.47 17.49
N ARG A 242 -7.17 -9.09 16.70
CA ARG A 242 -5.78 -8.62 16.54
C ARG A 242 -5.58 -7.76 15.31
N PHE A 243 -6.22 -8.13 14.19
CA PHE A 243 -5.92 -7.54 12.89
C PHE A 243 -7.16 -7.06 12.10
N GLY A 244 -8.35 -7.05 12.72
CA GLY A 244 -9.57 -6.55 12.07
C GLY A 244 -9.83 -7.22 10.72
N ASP A 245 -10.11 -6.41 9.70
CA ASP A 245 -10.41 -6.86 8.34
C ASP A 245 -9.23 -7.60 7.67
N TRP A 246 -7.98 -7.31 8.06
CA TRP A 246 -6.80 -7.96 7.50
C TRP A 246 -6.70 -9.42 7.89
N ALA A 247 -7.23 -9.81 9.04
CA ALA A 247 -7.16 -11.19 9.53
C ALA A 247 -7.73 -12.20 8.52
N ALA A 248 -8.90 -11.92 7.96
CA ALA A 248 -9.54 -12.79 6.96
C ALA A 248 -8.71 -12.89 5.68
N ARG A 249 -8.15 -11.76 5.22
CA ARG A 249 -7.31 -11.69 4.02
C ARG A 249 -6.02 -12.49 4.19
N TRP A 250 -5.29 -12.28 5.29
CA TRP A 250 -4.03 -12.98 5.54
C TRP A 250 -4.23 -14.48 5.81
N LYS A 251 -5.33 -14.84 6.49
CA LYS A 251 -5.68 -16.25 6.67
C LYS A 251 -5.97 -16.93 5.35
N LYS A 252 -6.72 -16.28 4.46
CA LYS A 252 -6.98 -16.80 3.11
C LYS A 252 -5.67 -17.01 2.33
N GLU A 253 -4.75 -16.04 2.37
CA GLU A 253 -3.44 -16.16 1.72
C GLU A 253 -2.62 -17.33 2.28
N ALA A 254 -2.61 -17.52 3.61
CA ALA A 254 -1.96 -18.66 4.24
C ALA A 254 -2.60 -20.01 3.82
N ASP A 255 -3.93 -20.06 3.67
CA ASP A 255 -4.65 -21.24 3.20
C ASP A 255 -4.31 -21.59 1.74
N GLU A 256 -4.24 -20.57 0.87
CA GLU A 256 -3.86 -20.72 -0.54
C GLU A 256 -2.42 -21.22 -0.70
N LEU A 257 -1.49 -20.70 0.10
CA LEU A 257 -0.11 -21.17 0.12
C LEU A 257 0.00 -22.62 0.62
N ALA A 258 -0.69 -22.96 1.69
CA ALA A 258 -0.68 -24.33 2.22
C ALA A 258 -1.31 -25.34 1.25
N ALA A 259 -2.27 -24.93 0.46
CA ALA A 259 -2.87 -25.81 -0.56
C ALA A 259 -1.86 -26.18 -1.67
N LYS A 260 -0.91 -25.29 -1.99
CA LYS A 260 0.16 -25.54 -2.98
C LYS A 260 1.23 -26.50 -2.47
N LEU A 261 1.30 -26.75 -1.17
CA LEU A 261 2.29 -27.64 -0.54
C LEU A 261 1.81 -29.11 -0.39
N ARG A 262 0.61 -29.42 -0.88
CA ARG A 262 0.01 -30.77 -0.80
C ARG A 262 0.52 -31.75 -1.84
#